data_b940569f7c734da03e6a572f29446202
#
_entry.id   b940569f7c734da03e6a572f29446202
#
_cell.length_a   1.000
_cell.length_b   1.000
_cell.length_c   1.000
_cell.angle_alpha   90.00
_cell.angle_beta   90.00
_cell.angle_gamma   90.00
#
_symmetry.space_group_name_H-M   'P 1'
#
loop_
_entity.id
_entity.type
_entity.pdbx_description
1 polymer ?
#
loop_
_entity_poly.entity_id
_entity_poly.type
_entity_poly.pdbx_seq_one_letter_code
_entity_poly.pdbx_strand_id
1 'polypeptide(L)'
;MKNSVLIRKDGKFYHVFNDDAYIFNYLFNYNIVNYRVGFPISAYSKVINKLEENTINYVVLGDEKIEKNFKNKNKYKRVLELSIDKDRVFNKLKEINSKLEKLSYEELIRVVSILE
;
A
#
# COMPACT_ATOMS: atom_id res chain seq x y z
N MET A 1 -5.41 2.32 19.88
CA MET A 1 -4.81 2.78 18.61
C MET A 1 -4.44 1.57 17.76
N LYS A 2 -4.84 1.56 16.50
CA LYS A 2 -4.56 0.44 15.62
C LYS A 2 -3.05 0.37 15.29
N ASN A 3 -2.46 -0.80 15.49
CA ASN A 3 -1.03 -1.01 15.21
C ASN A 3 -0.76 -2.39 14.57
N SER A 4 -1.78 -2.98 13.97
CA SER A 4 -1.70 -4.30 13.33
C SER A 4 -2.50 -4.31 12.04
N VAL A 5 -2.01 -5.04 11.05
CA VAL A 5 -2.78 -5.32 9.84
C VAL A 5 -3.86 -6.35 10.19
N LEU A 6 -5.10 -6.07 9.80
CA LEU A 6 -6.21 -7.01 9.96
C LEU A 6 -6.57 -7.61 8.61
N ILE A 7 -6.37 -8.90 8.46
CA ILE A 7 -6.66 -9.65 7.25
C ILE A 7 -7.91 -10.49 7.48
N ARG A 8 -8.93 -10.31 6.67
CA ARG A 8 -10.19 -11.05 6.78
C ARG A 8 -10.38 -11.97 5.59
N LYS A 9 -10.67 -13.24 5.86
CA LYS A 9 -11.00 -14.22 4.84
C LYS A 9 -12.45 -14.08 4.41
N ASP A 10 -12.67 -14.05 3.10
CA ASP A 10 -13.99 -14.01 2.49
C ASP A 10 -14.00 -14.93 1.26
N GLY A 11 -14.53 -16.14 1.43
CA GLY A 11 -14.54 -17.15 0.38
C GLY A 11 -13.13 -17.55 -0.03
N LYS A 12 -12.80 -17.33 -1.29
CA LYS A 12 -11.49 -17.68 -1.86
C LYS A 12 -10.48 -16.53 -1.82
N PHE A 13 -10.85 -15.43 -1.16
CA PHE A 13 -10.02 -14.24 -1.08
C PHE A 13 -9.82 -13.81 0.36
N TYR A 14 -8.73 -13.08 0.59
CA TYR A 14 -8.50 -12.31 1.80
C TYR A 14 -8.62 -10.83 1.47
N HIS A 15 -9.10 -10.04 2.43
CA HIS A 15 -9.25 -8.59 2.26
C HIS A 15 -8.61 -7.84 3.40
N VAL A 16 -8.06 -6.67 3.07
CA VAL A 16 -7.62 -5.66 4.04
C VAL A 16 -8.27 -4.33 3.67
N PHE A 17 -8.48 -3.47 4.65
CA PHE A 17 -9.30 -2.26 4.50
C PHE A 17 -8.56 -1.03 5.00
N ASN A 18 -8.91 0.12 4.42
CA ASN A 18 -8.47 1.45 4.88
C ASN A 18 -6.94 1.55 4.96
N ASP A 19 -6.39 1.85 6.13
CA ASP A 19 -4.95 2.00 6.32
C ASP A 19 -4.16 0.76 5.89
N ASP A 20 -4.69 -0.43 6.16
CA ASP A 20 -4.07 -1.69 5.77
C ASP A 20 -4.02 -1.84 4.25
N ALA A 21 -5.02 -1.32 3.54
CA ALA A 21 -5.03 -1.31 2.08
C ALA A 21 -3.89 -0.46 1.53
N TYR A 22 -3.61 0.69 2.12
CA TYR A 22 -2.46 1.52 1.73
C TYR A 22 -1.14 0.79 1.95
N ILE A 23 -0.99 0.11 3.09
CA ILE A 23 0.20 -0.69 3.38
C ILE A 23 0.39 -1.77 2.30
N PHE A 24 -0.68 -2.46 1.93
CA PHE A 24 -0.63 -3.52 0.92
C PHE A 24 -0.32 -2.98 -0.48
N ASN A 25 -0.85 -1.82 -0.82
CA ASN A 25 -0.47 -1.13 -2.06
C ASN A 25 1.02 -0.80 -2.06
N TYR A 26 1.55 -0.31 -0.95
CA TYR A 26 2.96 0.03 -0.81
C TYR A 26 3.88 -1.20 -0.91
N LEU A 27 3.54 -2.27 -0.19
CA LEU A 27 4.39 -3.47 -0.12
C LEU A 27 4.28 -4.38 -1.34
N PHE A 28 3.09 -4.48 -1.93
CA PHE A 28 2.80 -5.49 -2.96
C PHE A 28 2.37 -4.91 -4.30
N ASN A 29 2.18 -3.60 -4.40
CA ASN A 29 1.59 -2.92 -5.57
C ASN A 29 0.17 -3.41 -5.90
N TYR A 30 -0.58 -3.90 -4.93
CA TYR A 30 -1.96 -4.28 -5.11
C TYR A 30 -2.84 -3.03 -5.25
N ASN A 31 -3.80 -3.07 -6.17
CA ASN A 31 -4.70 -1.94 -6.39
C ASN A 31 -5.70 -1.79 -5.25
N ILE A 32 -5.92 -0.54 -4.82
CA ILE A 32 -6.94 -0.21 -3.84
C ILE A 32 -8.23 0.10 -4.59
N VAL A 33 -9.31 -0.62 -4.27
CA VAL A 33 -10.64 -0.39 -4.84
C VAL A 33 -11.62 -0.25 -3.69
N ASN A 34 -12.31 0.89 -3.61
CA ASN A 34 -13.27 1.18 -2.53
C ASN A 34 -12.64 0.99 -1.13
N TYR A 35 -11.43 1.55 -0.95
CA TYR A 35 -10.68 1.51 0.33
C TYR A 35 -10.31 0.10 0.78
N ARG A 36 -10.25 -0.86 -0.14
CA ARG A 36 -9.87 -2.23 0.19
C ARG A 36 -8.92 -2.81 -0.85
N VAL A 37 -8.13 -3.78 -0.39
CA VAL A 37 -7.29 -4.63 -1.25
C VAL A 37 -7.70 -6.08 -1.02
N GLY A 38 -7.94 -6.81 -2.10
CA GLY A 38 -8.20 -8.25 -2.05
C GLY A 38 -7.06 -9.03 -2.67
N PHE A 39 -6.76 -10.21 -2.13
CA PHE A 39 -5.78 -11.10 -2.73
C PHE A 39 -6.25 -12.55 -2.58
N PRO A 40 -5.86 -13.44 -3.52
CA PRO A 40 -6.32 -14.83 -3.48
C PRO A 40 -5.62 -15.62 -2.37
N ILE A 41 -6.26 -16.71 -1.93
CA ILE A 41 -5.69 -17.60 -0.92
C ILE A 41 -4.29 -18.08 -1.32
N SER A 42 -4.05 -18.29 -2.61
CA SER A 42 -2.74 -18.73 -3.12
C SER A 42 -1.61 -17.75 -2.83
N ALA A 43 -1.91 -16.49 -2.58
CA ALA A 43 -0.92 -15.46 -2.25
C ALA A 43 -0.69 -15.33 -0.74
N TYR A 44 -1.42 -16.06 0.09
CA TYR A 44 -1.37 -15.92 1.56
C TYR A 44 0.04 -16.05 2.12
N SER A 45 0.76 -17.12 1.76
CA SER A 45 2.12 -17.35 2.29
C SER A 45 3.07 -16.23 1.92
N LYS A 46 2.99 -15.73 0.68
CA LYS A 46 3.79 -14.59 0.21
C LYS A 46 3.50 -13.34 1.03
N VAL A 47 2.23 -13.07 1.29
CA VAL A 47 1.79 -11.90 2.07
C VAL A 47 2.30 -11.99 3.50
N ILE A 48 2.10 -13.11 4.16
CA ILE A 48 2.54 -13.29 5.56
C ILE A 48 4.06 -13.19 5.67
N ASN A 49 4.81 -13.80 4.76
CA ASN A 49 6.26 -13.71 4.75
C ASN A 49 6.73 -12.26 4.62
N LYS A 50 6.08 -11.48 3.76
CA LYS A 50 6.44 -10.08 3.56
C LYS A 50 6.15 -9.24 4.80
N LEU A 51 5.03 -9.47 5.47
CA LEU A 51 4.70 -8.79 6.73
C LEU A 51 5.72 -9.11 7.81
N GLU A 52 6.15 -10.37 7.92
CA GLU A 52 7.16 -10.78 8.90
C GLU A 52 8.54 -10.21 8.57
N GLU A 53 8.94 -10.20 7.29
CA GLU A 53 10.18 -9.56 6.85
C GLU A 53 10.23 -8.07 7.22
N ASN A 54 9.10 -7.39 7.15
CA ASN A 54 8.99 -5.97 7.48
C ASN A 54 8.64 -5.73 8.95
N THR A 55 8.56 -6.78 9.75
CA THR A 55 8.27 -6.71 11.19
C THR A 55 6.98 -5.95 11.48
N ILE A 56 5.90 -6.32 10.78
CA ILE A 56 4.58 -5.69 10.91
C ILE A 56 3.65 -6.65 11.63
N ASN A 57 3.05 -6.19 12.73
CA ASN A 57 2.03 -6.97 13.44
C ASN A 57 0.84 -7.25 12.53
N TYR A 58 0.28 -8.46 12.61
CA TYR A 58 -0.90 -8.80 11.85
C TYR A 58 -1.83 -9.73 12.62
N VAL A 59 -3.10 -9.68 12.27
CA VAL A 59 -4.15 -10.57 12.75
C VAL A 59 -4.88 -11.12 11.52
N VAL A 60 -5.02 -12.42 11.44
CA VAL A 60 -5.78 -13.07 10.36
C VAL A 60 -7.06 -13.65 10.95
N LEU A 61 -8.20 -13.22 10.42
CA LEU A 61 -9.51 -13.77 10.77
C LEU A 61 -9.99 -14.66 9.61
N GLY A 62 -9.83 -15.95 9.76
CA GLY A 62 -10.26 -16.96 8.80
C GLY A 62 -10.96 -18.08 9.53
N ASP A 63 -10.66 -19.33 9.15
CA ASP A 63 -11.18 -20.51 9.85
C ASP A 63 -10.67 -20.54 11.30
N GLU A 64 -9.46 -20.03 11.50
CA GLU A 64 -8.85 -19.83 12.82
C GLU A 64 -8.34 -18.39 12.90
N LYS A 65 -8.26 -17.88 14.12
CA LYS A 65 -7.64 -16.57 14.37
C LYS A 65 -6.13 -16.77 14.54
N ILE A 66 -5.35 -16.12 13.70
CA ILE A 66 -3.89 -16.14 13.76
C ILE A 66 -3.42 -14.73 14.09
N GLU A 67 -2.50 -14.62 15.02
CA GLU A 67 -2.04 -13.34 15.51
C GLU A 67 -0.52 -13.34 15.64
N LYS A 68 0.14 -12.28 15.17
CA LYS A 68 1.58 -12.09 15.33
C LYS A 68 1.86 -10.71 15.88
N ASN A 69 2.56 -10.66 17.00
CA ASN A 69 2.89 -9.41 17.67
C ASN A 69 4.41 -9.31 17.88
N PHE A 70 5.02 -8.34 17.23
CA PHE A 70 6.46 -8.06 17.33
C PHE A 70 6.80 -7.12 18.48
N LYS A 71 5.81 -6.74 19.28
CA LYS A 71 5.96 -5.87 20.47
C LYS A 71 6.58 -4.52 20.08
N ASN A 72 7.64 -4.11 20.77
CA ASN A 72 8.30 -2.84 20.51
C ASN A 72 9.04 -2.75 19.17
N LYS A 73 9.18 -3.88 18.45
CA LYS A 73 9.81 -3.92 17.13
C LYS A 73 8.82 -3.71 15.98
N ASN A 74 7.53 -3.63 16.28
CA ASN A 74 6.47 -3.48 15.28
C ASN A 74 6.64 -2.20 14.47
N LYS A 75 6.69 -2.33 13.16
CA LYS A 75 6.89 -1.22 12.22
C LYS A 75 5.60 -0.78 11.52
N TYR A 76 4.44 -1.19 12.00
CA TYR A 76 3.16 -0.86 11.37
C TYR A 76 3.01 0.64 11.09
N LYS A 77 3.23 1.48 12.09
CA LYS A 77 3.09 2.94 11.94
C LYS A 77 4.08 3.51 10.93
N ARG A 78 5.32 3.04 10.97
CA ARG A 78 6.35 3.52 10.04
C ARG A 78 6.01 3.18 8.60
N VAL A 79 5.58 1.93 8.36
CA VAL A 79 5.21 1.48 7.02
C VAL A 79 3.94 2.20 6.54
N LEU A 80 2.99 2.45 7.44
CA LEU A 80 1.80 3.23 7.10
C LEU A 80 2.16 4.65 6.67
N GLU A 81 3.04 5.32 7.38
CA GLU A 81 3.54 6.64 7.00
C GLU A 81 4.16 6.63 5.61
N LEU A 82 5.02 5.64 5.33
CA LEU A 82 5.66 5.50 4.03
C LEU A 82 4.63 5.24 2.92
N SER A 83 3.60 4.46 3.20
CA SER A 83 2.56 4.16 2.21
C SER A 83 1.71 5.39 1.88
N ILE A 84 1.40 6.21 2.88
CA ILE A 84 0.67 7.47 2.68
C ILE A 84 1.53 8.47 1.89
N ASP A 85 2.80 8.58 2.22
CA ASP A 85 3.73 9.45 1.49
C ASP A 85 3.87 9.03 0.03
N LYS A 86 3.96 7.74 -0.24
CA LYS A 86 3.99 7.20 -1.60
C LYS A 86 2.74 7.60 -2.38
N ASP A 87 1.57 7.44 -1.80
CA ASP A 87 0.30 7.80 -2.43
C ASP A 87 0.24 9.30 -2.76
N ARG A 88 0.67 10.14 -1.83
CA ARG A 88 0.74 11.59 -2.02
C ARG A 88 1.68 11.96 -3.18
N VAL A 89 2.86 11.34 -3.25
CA VAL A 89 3.82 11.57 -4.32
C VAL A 89 3.25 11.16 -5.67
N PHE A 90 2.61 9.99 -5.76
CA PHE A 90 1.99 9.55 -7.01
C PHE A 90 0.88 10.48 -7.49
N ASN A 91 0.05 10.97 -6.60
CA ASN A 91 -0.99 11.93 -6.95
C ASN A 91 -0.40 13.24 -7.46
N LYS A 92 0.69 13.70 -6.86
CA LYS A 92 1.40 14.89 -7.30
C LYS A 92 1.98 14.71 -8.70
N LEU A 93 2.58 13.54 -8.97
CA LEU A 93 3.12 13.22 -10.30
C LEU A 93 2.03 13.17 -11.36
N LYS A 94 0.86 12.63 -11.04
CA LYS A 94 -0.28 12.62 -11.97
C LYS A 94 -0.74 14.03 -12.31
N GLU A 95 -0.78 14.93 -11.33
CA GLU A 95 -1.11 16.34 -11.57
C GLU A 95 -0.10 17.00 -12.51
N ILE A 96 1.18 16.77 -12.26
CA ILE A 96 2.27 17.33 -13.10
C ILE A 96 2.16 16.80 -14.53
N ASN A 97 1.98 15.51 -14.71
CA ASN A 97 1.83 14.90 -16.04
C ASN A 97 0.61 15.44 -16.77
N SER A 98 -0.52 15.61 -16.08
CA SER A 98 -1.72 16.19 -16.66
C SER A 98 -1.49 17.63 -17.14
N LYS A 99 -0.74 18.43 -16.39
CA LYS A 99 -0.38 19.79 -16.79
C LYS A 99 0.57 19.79 -18.00
N LEU A 100 1.54 18.87 -18.02
CA LEU A 100 2.49 18.76 -19.14
C LEU A 100 1.80 18.37 -20.43
N GLU A 101 0.81 17.48 -20.38
CA GLU A 101 0.04 17.05 -21.55
C GLU A 101 -0.73 18.19 -22.20
N LYS A 102 -1.05 19.25 -21.45
CA LYS A 102 -1.77 20.41 -21.95
C LYS A 102 -0.85 21.50 -22.50
N LEU A 103 0.47 21.34 -22.38
CA LEU A 103 1.43 22.32 -22.84
C LEU A 103 1.70 22.19 -24.34
N SER A 104 1.99 23.31 -25.00
CA SER A 104 2.47 23.30 -26.37
C SER A 104 3.87 22.73 -26.45
N TYR A 105 4.31 22.38 -27.67
CA TYR A 105 5.67 21.88 -27.88
C TYR A 105 6.73 22.85 -27.36
N GLU A 106 6.56 24.14 -27.61
CA GLU A 106 7.50 25.15 -27.13
C GLU A 106 7.56 25.23 -25.62
N GLU A 107 6.41 25.14 -24.96
CA GLU A 107 6.33 25.16 -23.52
C GLU A 107 6.98 23.89 -22.90
N LEU A 108 6.81 22.74 -23.54
CA LEU A 108 7.44 21.49 -23.12
C LEU A 108 8.97 21.57 -23.20
N ILE A 109 9.50 22.17 -24.27
CA ILE A 109 10.95 22.37 -24.43
C ILE A 109 11.50 23.23 -23.30
N ARG A 110 10.80 24.28 -22.90
CA ARG A 110 11.20 25.14 -21.79
C ARG A 110 11.26 24.38 -20.47
N VAL A 111 10.26 23.54 -20.21
CA VAL A 111 10.22 22.70 -19.01
C VAL A 111 11.42 21.76 -18.98
N VAL A 112 11.70 21.07 -20.07
CA VAL A 112 12.85 20.16 -20.18
C VAL A 112 14.17 20.92 -19.93
N SER A 113 14.32 22.10 -20.51
CA SER A 113 15.52 22.92 -20.33
C SER A 113 15.74 23.33 -18.86
N ILE A 114 14.67 23.59 -18.13
CA ILE A 114 14.75 23.93 -16.70
C ILE A 114 15.18 22.72 -15.87
N LEU A 115 14.70 21.52 -16.25
CA LEU A 115 14.99 20.28 -15.51
C LEU A 115 16.39 19.71 -15.81
N GLU A 116 16.99 20.09 -16.88
CA GLU A 116 18.37 19.74 -17.20
C GLU A 116 19.37 20.60 -16.39
#